data_9f79bdae296b846602dbb4cf9883ee04
#
_entry.id   9f79bdae296b846602dbb4cf9883ee04
#
_cell.length_a   1.000
_cell.length_b   1.000
_cell.length_c   1.000
_cell.angle_alpha   90.00
_cell.angle_beta   90.00
_cell.angle_gamma   90.00
#
_symmetry.space_group_name_H-M   'P 1'
#
loop_
_entity.id
_entity.type
_entity.pdbx_description
1 polymer ?
#
loop_
_entity_poly.entity_id
_entity_poly.type
_entity_poly.pdbx_seq_one_letter_code
_entity_poly.pdbx_strand_id
1 'polypeptide(L)'
;MLELRIAGCDFGQPVLGEVFATIARGDRICLLGPSGIGKTTLLNAIAGLDKSVPDEAVIGREKLRVGYLFQEHRLLPWRTLDANLRLVGANTDEAERLLGQVGLSGYGHYLPDQLSLGMARRAALARCLAVKPDLLLLDEPFASLDPVMAGELKALIAGILDSRPEMAMICVTHDGGDAEILANRLWYLDGKPARLQWDDSVGEPGLVDVLLGRLRGLDLTGS
;
A
#
# COMPACT_ATOMS: atom_id res chain seq x y z
N MET A 1 12.25 6.16 -10.19
CA MET A 1 12.96 4.98 -9.66
C MET A 1 13.37 5.30 -8.23
N LEU A 2 13.06 4.42 -7.31
CA LEU A 2 13.41 4.51 -5.90
C LEU A 2 14.35 3.35 -5.59
N GLU A 3 15.41 3.61 -4.85
CA GLU A 3 16.34 2.58 -4.41
C GLU A 3 16.34 2.50 -2.88
N LEU A 4 16.12 1.31 -2.34
CA LEU A 4 16.12 1.02 -0.91
C LEU A 4 17.50 0.46 -0.54
N ARG A 5 18.15 1.09 0.46
CA ARG A 5 19.41 0.65 1.06
C ARG A 5 19.29 0.71 2.58
N ILE A 6 18.29 0.02 3.12
CA ILE A 6 18.03 0.01 4.56
C ILE A 6 19.01 -0.97 5.20
N ALA A 7 19.91 -0.46 6.02
CA ALA A 7 20.88 -1.28 6.76
C ALA A 7 20.29 -1.95 8.02
N GLY A 8 19.07 -1.58 8.37
CA GLY A 8 18.32 -2.09 9.51
C GLY A 8 17.56 -0.98 10.21
N CYS A 9 16.52 -1.35 10.94
CA CYS A 9 15.69 -0.44 11.72
C CYS A 9 15.54 -1.02 13.13
N ASP A 10 15.91 -0.25 14.14
CA ASP A 10 15.96 -0.70 15.54
C ASP A 10 15.01 0.14 16.41
N PHE A 11 14.03 -0.51 17.04
CA PHE A 11 13.14 0.03 18.07
C PHE A 11 13.46 -0.56 19.45
N GLY A 12 14.75 -0.66 19.78
CA GLY A 12 15.21 -1.36 21.00
C GLY A 12 15.36 -2.88 20.81
N GLN A 13 14.79 -3.42 19.72
CA GLN A 13 15.13 -4.71 19.10
C GLN A 13 15.05 -4.53 17.58
N PRO A 14 16.00 -5.09 16.81
CA PRO A 14 16.03 -4.91 15.37
C PRO A 14 14.79 -5.57 14.72
N VAL A 15 13.89 -4.71 14.19
CA VAL A 15 12.67 -5.16 13.49
C VAL A 15 12.98 -5.47 12.03
N LEU A 16 13.66 -4.54 11.34
CA LEU A 16 14.14 -4.74 9.98
C LEU A 16 15.64 -4.98 10.00
N GLY A 17 16.09 -5.98 9.25
CA GLY A 17 17.48 -6.17 8.87
C GLY A 17 17.81 -5.42 7.60
N GLU A 18 18.80 -5.92 6.87
CA GLU A 18 19.17 -5.34 5.58
C GLU A 18 18.07 -5.56 4.56
N VAL A 19 17.62 -4.48 3.91
CA VAL A 19 16.68 -4.51 2.79
C VAL A 19 17.28 -3.74 1.62
N PHE A 20 17.57 -4.45 0.56
CA PHE A 20 18.04 -3.89 -0.72
C PHE A 20 16.99 -4.20 -1.78
N ALA A 21 16.41 -3.17 -2.37
CA ALA A 21 15.43 -3.33 -3.44
C ALA A 21 15.34 -2.06 -4.28
N THR A 22 14.76 -2.18 -5.46
CA THR A 22 14.46 -1.04 -6.33
C THR A 22 12.98 -1.02 -6.65
N ILE A 23 12.40 0.17 -6.81
CA ILE A 23 11.02 0.36 -7.26
C ILE A 23 11.07 1.21 -8.51
N ALA A 24 10.64 0.65 -9.62
CA ALA A 24 10.53 1.34 -10.90
C ALA A 24 9.14 1.95 -11.08
N ARG A 25 9.00 2.82 -12.08
CA ARG A 25 7.68 3.30 -12.50
C ARG A 25 6.85 2.14 -13.01
N GLY A 26 5.59 2.11 -12.60
CA GLY A 26 4.67 1.04 -12.99
C GLY A 26 4.84 -0.28 -12.23
N ASP A 27 5.80 -0.39 -11.31
CA ASP A 27 5.87 -1.54 -10.42
C ASP A 27 4.62 -1.61 -9.54
N ARG A 28 3.96 -2.75 -9.57
CA ARG A 28 2.83 -3.08 -8.72
C ARG A 28 3.25 -4.21 -7.80
N ILE A 29 3.75 -3.85 -6.63
CA ILE A 29 4.37 -4.78 -5.69
C ILE A 29 3.35 -5.18 -4.63
N CYS A 30 3.14 -6.48 -4.43
CA CYS A 30 2.50 -6.99 -3.21
C CYS A 30 3.57 -7.47 -2.24
N LEU A 31 3.57 -6.88 -1.04
CA LEU A 31 4.47 -7.23 0.06
C LEU A 31 3.77 -8.21 0.98
N LEU A 32 4.24 -9.44 0.97
CA LEU A 32 3.77 -10.56 1.77
C LEU A 32 4.73 -10.84 2.93
N GLY A 33 4.24 -11.55 3.94
CA GLY A 33 5.04 -11.98 5.09
C GLY A 33 4.18 -12.21 6.34
N PRO A 34 4.70 -12.88 7.36
CA PRO A 34 3.99 -13.14 8.61
C PRO A 34 3.46 -11.87 9.29
N SER A 35 2.42 -12.01 10.11
CA SER A 35 1.93 -10.88 10.91
C SER A 35 2.99 -10.42 11.89
N GLY A 36 3.12 -9.08 12.06
CA GLY A 36 4.10 -8.49 12.97
C GLY A 36 5.57 -8.55 12.50
N ILE A 37 5.86 -9.03 11.28
CA ILE A 37 7.23 -9.16 10.77
C ILE A 37 7.91 -7.82 10.45
N GLY A 38 7.17 -6.72 10.36
CA GLY A 38 7.73 -5.40 10.02
C GLY A 38 7.30 -4.83 8.67
N LYS A 39 6.25 -5.36 8.03
CA LYS A 39 5.76 -4.86 6.73
C LYS A 39 5.35 -3.38 6.79
N THR A 40 4.54 -3.00 7.78
CA THR A 40 4.17 -1.60 8.04
C THR A 40 5.40 -0.74 8.35
N THR A 41 6.39 -1.28 9.08
CA THR A 41 7.65 -0.59 9.36
C THR A 41 8.41 -0.29 8.07
N LEU A 42 8.47 -1.26 7.13
CA LEU A 42 9.09 -1.06 5.83
C LEU A 42 8.34 0.02 5.01
N LEU A 43 7.00 0.00 4.99
CA LEU A 43 6.22 1.05 4.32
C LEU A 43 6.49 2.43 4.95
N ASN A 44 6.53 2.51 6.28
CA ASN A 44 6.83 3.77 6.99
C ASN A 44 8.24 4.27 6.67
N ALA A 45 9.23 3.38 6.57
CA ALA A 45 10.59 3.73 6.15
C ALA A 45 10.60 4.30 4.72
N ILE A 46 9.93 3.62 3.78
CA ILE A 46 9.79 4.08 2.39
C ILE A 46 9.10 5.44 2.32
N ALA A 47 8.05 5.66 3.12
CA ALA A 47 7.31 6.91 3.18
C ALA A 47 8.09 8.06 3.87
N GLY A 48 9.21 7.76 4.58
CA GLY A 48 9.94 8.73 5.39
C GLY A 48 9.24 9.12 6.70
N LEU A 49 8.35 8.25 7.17
CA LEU A 49 7.64 8.44 8.44
C LEU A 49 8.39 7.83 9.63
N ASP A 50 9.34 6.96 9.36
CA ASP A 50 10.17 6.32 10.37
C ASP A 50 11.50 7.06 10.49
N LYS A 51 11.68 7.79 11.59
CA LYS A 51 12.87 8.58 11.86
C LYS A 51 14.10 7.74 12.25
N SER A 52 13.92 6.45 12.53
CA SER A 52 15.03 5.54 12.81
C SER A 52 15.75 5.11 11.51
N VAL A 53 15.12 5.30 10.36
CA VAL A 53 15.70 5.04 9.05
C VAL A 53 16.23 6.35 8.46
N PRO A 54 17.54 6.47 8.21
CA PRO A 54 18.12 7.66 7.59
C PRO A 54 17.51 7.96 6.22
N ASP A 55 17.39 9.22 5.86
CA ASP A 55 16.84 9.63 4.57
C ASP A 55 17.66 9.07 3.39
N GLU A 56 18.95 8.91 3.57
CA GLU A 56 19.88 8.35 2.58
C GLU A 56 19.66 6.87 2.32
N ALA A 57 18.95 6.17 3.20
CA ALA A 57 18.61 4.76 3.03
C ALA A 57 17.49 4.54 1.98
N VAL A 58 16.78 5.60 1.59
CA VAL A 58 15.72 5.57 0.58
C VAL A 58 16.02 6.60 -0.50
N ILE A 59 16.90 6.23 -1.42
CA ILE A 59 17.41 7.12 -2.46
C ILE A 59 16.32 7.42 -3.50
N GLY A 60 16.09 8.70 -3.77
CA GLY A 60 15.14 9.18 -4.76
C GLY A 60 13.76 9.52 -4.20
N ARG A 61 13.51 9.29 -2.88
CA ARG A 61 12.23 9.60 -2.23
C ARG A 61 11.87 11.08 -2.34
N GLU A 62 12.84 11.97 -2.24
CA GLU A 62 12.67 13.41 -2.31
C GLU A 62 12.11 13.90 -3.66
N LYS A 63 12.18 13.06 -4.69
CA LYS A 63 11.68 13.34 -6.04
C LYS A 63 10.29 12.78 -6.30
N LEU A 64 9.72 12.05 -5.33
CA LEU A 64 8.45 11.35 -5.49
C LEU A 64 7.39 11.92 -4.56
N ARG A 65 6.19 12.02 -5.07
CA ARG A 65 4.99 12.25 -4.28
C ARG A 65 4.47 10.90 -3.84
N VAL A 66 4.38 10.69 -2.54
CA VAL A 66 3.90 9.44 -1.95
C VAL A 66 2.49 9.62 -1.45
N GLY A 67 1.56 8.79 -1.94
CA GLY A 67 0.22 8.62 -1.37
C GLY A 67 0.25 7.42 -0.43
N TYR A 68 -0.23 7.57 0.82
CA TYR A 68 -0.22 6.47 1.78
C TYR A 68 -1.62 6.22 2.34
N LEU A 69 -2.19 5.07 2.02
CA LEU A 69 -3.40 4.54 2.63
C LEU A 69 -3.00 3.62 3.79
N PHE A 70 -3.17 4.13 5.01
CA PHE A 70 -2.89 3.40 6.23
C PHE A 70 -3.97 2.35 6.52
N GLN A 71 -3.67 1.38 7.36
CA GLN A 71 -4.62 0.38 7.84
C GLN A 71 -5.86 1.03 8.46
N GLU A 72 -5.70 2.10 9.24
CA GLU A 72 -6.78 3.01 9.62
C GLU A 72 -6.92 4.11 8.57
N HIS A 73 -8.13 4.53 8.25
CA HIS A 73 -8.37 5.54 7.19
C HIS A 73 -7.77 6.92 7.49
N ARG A 74 -7.50 7.26 8.77
CA ARG A 74 -6.87 8.51 9.24
C ARG A 74 -7.47 9.78 8.62
N LEU A 75 -8.75 9.77 8.27
CA LEU A 75 -9.48 10.98 7.92
C LEU A 75 -9.62 11.85 9.17
N LEU A 76 -9.55 13.18 9.01
CA LEU A 76 -9.79 14.11 10.13
C LEU A 76 -11.28 14.10 10.47
N PRO A 77 -11.68 13.60 11.65
CA PRO A 77 -13.10 13.34 11.96
C PRO A 77 -13.93 14.62 12.07
N TRP A 78 -13.31 15.77 12.34
CA TRP A 78 -13.95 17.08 12.40
C TRP A 78 -13.96 17.85 11.09
N ARG A 79 -13.53 17.24 9.98
CA ARG A 79 -13.52 17.82 8.64
C ARG A 79 -14.37 16.97 7.70
N THR A 80 -15.10 17.65 6.81
CA THR A 80 -15.81 16.99 5.72
C THR A 80 -14.86 16.26 4.77
N LEU A 81 -15.37 15.38 3.92
CA LEU A 81 -14.54 14.67 2.94
C LEU A 81 -13.87 15.65 1.96
N ASP A 82 -14.62 16.64 1.46
CA ASP A 82 -14.05 17.71 0.63
C ASP A 82 -12.89 18.41 1.35
N ALA A 83 -13.10 18.81 2.62
CA ALA A 83 -12.06 19.48 3.39
C ALA A 83 -10.85 18.57 3.67
N ASN A 84 -11.03 17.25 3.85
CA ASN A 84 -9.94 16.28 3.99
C ASN A 84 -9.09 16.19 2.71
N LEU A 85 -9.69 16.22 1.53
CA LEU A 85 -8.97 16.19 0.26
C LEU A 85 -8.26 17.53 -0.01
N ARG A 86 -8.90 18.65 0.31
CA ARG A 86 -8.32 19.99 0.11
C ARG A 86 -7.11 20.26 0.97
N LEU A 87 -7.01 19.65 2.16
CA LEU A 87 -5.83 19.75 3.03
C LEU A 87 -4.55 19.23 2.39
N VAL A 88 -4.67 18.29 1.45
CA VAL A 88 -3.52 17.71 0.74
C VAL A 88 -3.34 18.29 -0.67
N GLY A 89 -4.00 19.41 -0.97
CA GLY A 89 -3.76 20.21 -2.17
C GLY A 89 -4.80 20.11 -3.28
N ALA A 90 -5.87 19.31 -3.13
CA ALA A 90 -6.97 19.34 -4.09
C ALA A 90 -7.73 20.68 -4.04
N ASN A 91 -8.14 21.21 -5.17
CA ASN A 91 -9.19 22.24 -5.21
C ASN A 91 -10.59 21.60 -5.15
N THR A 92 -11.65 22.39 -5.09
CA THR A 92 -13.03 21.89 -4.93
C THR A 92 -13.44 20.95 -6.05
N ASP A 93 -13.20 21.34 -7.30
CA ASP A 93 -13.57 20.53 -8.48
C ASP A 93 -12.79 19.21 -8.53
N GLU A 94 -11.52 19.26 -8.16
CA GLU A 94 -10.66 18.08 -8.07
C GLU A 94 -11.10 17.14 -6.93
N ALA A 95 -11.48 17.68 -5.79
CA ALA A 95 -12.00 16.89 -4.67
C ALA A 95 -13.30 16.18 -5.06
N GLU A 96 -14.25 16.86 -5.70
CA GLU A 96 -15.48 16.28 -6.19
C GLU A 96 -15.22 15.18 -7.23
N ARG A 97 -14.34 15.45 -8.20
CA ARG A 97 -13.94 14.46 -9.22
C ARG A 97 -13.30 13.22 -8.58
N LEU A 98 -12.42 13.39 -7.59
CA LEU A 98 -11.76 12.28 -6.91
C LEU A 98 -12.74 11.46 -6.06
N LEU A 99 -13.66 12.12 -5.35
CA LEU A 99 -14.74 11.44 -4.64
C LEU A 99 -15.63 10.67 -5.63
N GLY A 100 -15.96 11.25 -6.79
CA GLY A 100 -16.66 10.55 -7.84
C GLY A 100 -15.90 9.33 -8.37
N GLN A 101 -14.59 9.44 -8.55
CA GLN A 101 -13.73 8.33 -9.01
C GLN A 101 -13.75 7.13 -8.05
N VAL A 102 -13.92 7.36 -6.76
CA VAL A 102 -14.01 6.29 -5.74
C VAL A 102 -15.46 5.90 -5.39
N GLY A 103 -16.44 6.35 -6.18
CA GLY A 103 -17.86 6.02 -6.00
C GLY A 103 -18.54 6.79 -4.85
N LEU A 104 -18.03 7.98 -4.50
CA LEU A 104 -18.55 8.85 -3.44
C LEU A 104 -19.04 10.21 -3.96
N SER A 105 -19.62 10.24 -5.16
CA SER A 105 -20.24 11.47 -5.71
C SER A 105 -21.31 12.00 -4.77
N GLY A 106 -21.28 13.30 -4.48
CA GLY A 106 -22.24 13.96 -3.58
C GLY A 106 -21.95 13.81 -2.08
N TYR A 107 -20.95 13.00 -1.68
CA TYR A 107 -20.60 12.81 -0.27
C TYR A 107 -19.59 13.82 0.27
N GLY A 108 -19.16 14.78 -0.52
CA GLY A 108 -18.13 15.76 -0.16
C GLY A 108 -18.38 16.51 1.16
N HIS A 109 -19.64 16.74 1.52
CA HIS A 109 -20.06 17.44 2.73
C HIS A 109 -20.23 16.56 3.98
N TYR A 110 -20.10 15.24 3.84
CA TYR A 110 -20.21 14.30 4.98
C TYR A 110 -18.94 14.33 5.84
N LEU A 111 -19.13 14.05 7.13
CA LEU A 111 -18.04 13.79 8.06
C LEU A 111 -17.67 12.30 8.04
N PRO A 112 -16.42 11.93 8.39
CA PRO A 112 -15.98 10.54 8.40
C PRO A 112 -16.80 9.59 9.26
N ASP A 113 -17.36 10.06 10.39
CA ASP A 113 -18.20 9.29 11.31
C ASP A 113 -19.59 8.95 10.74
N GLN A 114 -20.00 9.60 9.66
CA GLN A 114 -21.26 9.35 8.96
C GLN A 114 -21.11 8.28 7.85
N LEU A 115 -19.92 7.72 7.68
CA LEU A 115 -19.60 6.78 6.62
C LEU A 115 -19.53 5.34 7.13
N SER A 116 -19.84 4.37 6.26
CA SER A 116 -19.43 3.00 6.50
C SER A 116 -17.91 2.86 6.42
N LEU A 117 -17.35 1.76 6.97
CA LEU A 117 -15.90 1.49 6.90
C LEU A 117 -15.39 1.47 5.45
N GLY A 118 -16.13 0.84 4.52
CA GLY A 118 -15.78 0.79 3.11
C GLY A 118 -15.80 2.18 2.46
N MET A 119 -16.79 3.02 2.78
CA MET A 119 -16.85 4.40 2.29
C MET A 119 -15.68 5.23 2.84
N ALA A 120 -15.36 5.10 4.13
CA ALA A 120 -14.23 5.80 4.74
C ALA A 120 -12.88 5.39 4.11
N ARG A 121 -12.71 4.09 3.77
CA ARG A 121 -11.55 3.59 3.03
C ARG A 121 -11.45 4.19 1.63
N ARG A 122 -12.55 4.23 0.88
CA ARG A 122 -12.61 4.86 -0.44
C ARG A 122 -12.31 6.36 -0.37
N ALA A 123 -12.83 7.07 0.63
CA ALA A 123 -12.53 8.49 0.85
C ALA A 123 -11.04 8.72 1.19
N ALA A 124 -10.45 7.86 2.01
CA ALA A 124 -9.01 7.91 2.31
C ALA A 124 -8.17 7.62 1.07
N LEU A 125 -8.58 6.69 0.21
CA LEU A 125 -7.94 6.47 -1.09
C LEU A 125 -8.03 7.72 -1.99
N ALA A 126 -9.20 8.37 -2.07
CA ALA A 126 -9.35 9.63 -2.81
C ALA A 126 -8.37 10.71 -2.29
N ARG A 127 -8.19 10.82 -0.97
CA ARG A 127 -7.20 11.72 -0.37
C ARG A 127 -5.75 11.34 -0.76
N CYS A 128 -5.42 10.06 -0.81
CA CYS A 128 -4.11 9.61 -1.31
C CYS A 128 -3.90 10.00 -2.78
N LEU A 129 -4.94 9.92 -3.61
CA LEU A 129 -4.86 10.29 -5.02
C LEU A 129 -4.79 11.81 -5.25
N ALA A 130 -5.25 12.62 -4.29
CA ALA A 130 -5.23 14.07 -4.37
C ALA A 130 -3.81 14.65 -4.40
N VAL A 131 -2.83 13.97 -3.79
CA VAL A 131 -1.41 14.37 -3.89
C VAL A 131 -0.79 14.03 -5.24
N LYS A 132 -1.54 13.43 -6.18
CA LYS A 132 -1.07 12.96 -7.49
C LYS A 132 0.18 12.08 -7.35
N PRO A 133 0.08 10.95 -6.64
CA PRO A 133 1.23 10.18 -6.23
C PRO A 133 1.97 9.57 -7.42
N ASP A 134 3.30 9.54 -7.32
CA ASP A 134 4.19 8.73 -8.16
C ASP A 134 4.34 7.32 -7.58
N LEU A 135 4.17 7.18 -6.24
CA LEU A 135 4.15 5.93 -5.49
C LEU A 135 2.95 5.88 -4.55
N LEU A 136 2.13 4.84 -4.67
CA LEU A 136 0.99 4.56 -3.80
C LEU A 136 1.34 3.44 -2.82
N LEU A 137 1.32 3.73 -1.53
CA LEU A 137 1.51 2.77 -0.45
C LEU A 137 0.16 2.40 0.14
N LEU A 138 -0.13 1.10 0.23
CA LEU A 138 -1.37 0.54 0.76
C LEU A 138 -1.04 -0.44 1.89
N ASP A 139 -1.42 -0.11 3.11
CA ASP A 139 -1.17 -0.94 4.28
C ASP A 139 -2.44 -1.69 4.68
N GLU A 140 -2.52 -2.97 4.33
CA GLU A 140 -3.68 -3.83 4.55
C GLU A 140 -5.03 -3.18 4.16
N PRO A 141 -5.18 -2.68 2.92
CA PRO A 141 -6.34 -1.87 2.51
C PRO A 141 -7.66 -2.62 2.58
N PHE A 142 -7.64 -3.95 2.55
CA PHE A 142 -8.82 -4.82 2.51
C PHE A 142 -9.18 -5.41 3.88
N ALA A 143 -8.34 -5.19 4.89
CA ALA A 143 -8.56 -5.74 6.23
C ALA A 143 -9.90 -5.27 6.83
N SER A 144 -10.61 -6.20 7.47
CA SER A 144 -11.91 -5.94 8.13
C SER A 144 -13.05 -5.51 7.19
N LEU A 145 -12.89 -5.62 5.88
CA LEU A 145 -13.98 -5.50 4.92
C LEU A 145 -14.61 -6.86 4.67
N ASP A 146 -15.92 -6.89 4.41
CA ASP A 146 -16.54 -8.09 3.89
C ASP A 146 -16.03 -8.41 2.47
N PRO A 147 -16.18 -9.67 2.00
CA PRO A 147 -15.62 -10.09 0.72
C PRO A 147 -16.12 -9.28 -0.49
N VAL A 148 -17.36 -8.81 -0.46
CA VAL A 148 -17.94 -8.02 -1.56
C VAL A 148 -17.29 -6.64 -1.61
N MET A 149 -17.26 -5.93 -0.48
CA MET A 149 -16.60 -4.63 -0.38
C MET A 149 -15.11 -4.69 -0.66
N ALA A 150 -14.43 -5.74 -0.21
CA ALA A 150 -13.02 -5.98 -0.53
C ALA A 150 -12.82 -6.14 -2.05
N GLY A 151 -13.65 -6.95 -2.71
CA GLY A 151 -13.62 -7.15 -4.16
C GLY A 151 -13.85 -5.85 -4.94
N GLU A 152 -14.82 -5.05 -4.53
CA GLU A 152 -15.08 -3.75 -5.15
C GLU A 152 -13.90 -2.77 -4.99
N LEU A 153 -13.27 -2.73 -3.80
CA LEU A 153 -12.12 -1.86 -3.56
C LEU A 153 -10.89 -2.33 -4.35
N LYS A 154 -10.68 -3.65 -4.49
CA LYS A 154 -9.62 -4.21 -5.35
C LYS A 154 -9.81 -3.80 -6.80
N ALA A 155 -11.02 -3.99 -7.35
CA ALA A 155 -11.34 -3.60 -8.72
C ALA A 155 -11.15 -2.09 -8.95
N LEU A 156 -11.53 -1.27 -7.97
CA LEU A 156 -11.33 0.18 -8.01
C LEU A 156 -9.82 0.53 -8.06
N ILE A 157 -9.01 -0.06 -7.20
CA ILE A 157 -7.55 0.17 -7.16
C ILE A 157 -6.93 -0.29 -8.48
N ALA A 158 -7.27 -1.48 -8.98
CA ALA A 158 -6.78 -1.98 -10.27
C ALA A 158 -7.09 -1.01 -11.41
N GLY A 159 -8.34 -0.54 -11.51
CA GLY A 159 -8.73 0.45 -12.55
C GLY A 159 -7.99 1.78 -12.42
N ILE A 160 -7.68 2.23 -11.20
CA ILE A 160 -6.87 3.44 -10.98
C ILE A 160 -5.43 3.21 -11.47
N LEU A 161 -4.84 2.06 -11.16
CA LEU A 161 -3.48 1.71 -11.60
C LEU A 161 -3.40 1.58 -13.14
N ASP A 162 -4.41 0.98 -13.76
CA ASP A 162 -4.48 0.85 -15.22
C ASP A 162 -4.61 2.21 -15.92
N SER A 163 -5.32 3.15 -15.32
CA SER A 163 -5.42 4.53 -15.82
C SER A 163 -4.17 5.36 -15.61
N ARG A 164 -3.21 4.88 -14.80
CA ARG A 164 -1.95 5.56 -14.43
C ARG A 164 -0.77 4.60 -14.49
N PRO A 165 -0.38 4.11 -15.67
CA PRO A 165 0.62 3.04 -15.82
C PRO A 165 2.01 3.39 -15.28
N GLU A 166 2.32 4.68 -15.12
CA GLU A 166 3.59 5.14 -14.54
C GLU A 166 3.59 5.16 -13.00
N MET A 167 2.41 5.09 -12.36
CA MET A 167 2.29 5.11 -10.91
C MET A 167 2.71 3.75 -10.36
N ALA A 168 3.73 3.75 -9.48
CA ALA A 168 4.10 2.55 -8.74
C ALA A 168 3.18 2.34 -7.53
N MET A 169 3.04 1.08 -7.10
CA MET A 169 2.28 0.70 -5.92
C MET A 169 3.05 -0.32 -5.08
N ILE A 170 2.97 -0.19 -3.76
CA ILE A 170 3.27 -1.28 -2.82
C ILE A 170 2.03 -1.52 -1.97
N CYS A 171 1.50 -2.73 -2.02
CA CYS A 171 0.35 -3.17 -1.23
C CYS A 171 0.80 -4.24 -0.23
N VAL A 172 0.67 -3.97 1.06
CA VAL A 172 0.80 -4.97 2.11
C VAL A 172 -0.50 -5.75 2.19
N THR A 173 -0.42 -7.04 2.06
CA THR A 173 -1.56 -7.95 2.23
C THR A 173 -1.09 -9.29 2.81
N HIS A 174 -2.03 -10.03 3.38
CA HIS A 174 -1.84 -11.43 3.80
C HIS A 174 -2.64 -12.42 2.93
N ASP A 175 -3.34 -11.89 1.91
CA ASP A 175 -4.14 -12.68 0.97
C ASP A 175 -3.45 -12.74 -0.40
N GLY A 176 -3.17 -13.95 -0.87
CA GLY A 176 -2.56 -14.16 -2.19
C GLY A 176 -3.46 -13.76 -3.35
N GLY A 177 -4.77 -13.89 -3.19
CA GLY A 177 -5.72 -13.44 -4.21
C GLY A 177 -5.66 -11.93 -4.47
N ASP A 178 -5.20 -11.13 -3.49
CA ASP A 178 -4.94 -9.70 -3.69
C ASP A 178 -3.75 -9.49 -4.65
N ALA A 179 -2.70 -10.31 -4.48
CA ALA A 179 -1.50 -10.23 -5.31
C ALA A 179 -1.79 -10.63 -6.77
N GLU A 180 -2.61 -11.64 -7.00
CA GLU A 180 -3.01 -12.06 -8.36
C GLU A 180 -3.75 -10.96 -9.12
N ILE A 181 -4.55 -10.15 -8.42
CA ILE A 181 -5.35 -9.08 -9.05
C ILE A 181 -4.54 -7.79 -9.24
N LEU A 182 -3.67 -7.46 -8.29
CA LEU A 182 -3.07 -6.14 -8.20
C LEU A 182 -1.59 -6.11 -8.61
N ALA A 183 -0.85 -7.21 -8.45
CA ALA A 183 0.60 -7.20 -8.54
C ALA A 183 1.12 -7.63 -9.92
N ASN A 184 2.24 -7.03 -10.31
CA ASN A 184 3.14 -7.57 -11.34
C ASN A 184 4.48 -8.04 -10.72
N ARG A 185 4.68 -7.80 -9.41
CA ARG A 185 5.89 -8.14 -8.67
C ARG A 185 5.56 -8.48 -7.22
N LEU A 186 6.26 -9.47 -6.66
CA LEU A 186 6.06 -9.92 -5.29
C LEU A 186 7.31 -9.67 -4.45
N TRP A 187 7.09 -9.16 -3.26
CA TRP A 187 8.06 -9.11 -2.19
C TRP A 187 7.63 -10.00 -1.04
N TYR A 188 8.58 -10.75 -0.49
CA TYR A 188 8.37 -11.56 0.69
C TYR A 188 9.33 -11.15 1.80
N LEU A 189 8.79 -10.73 2.94
CA LEU A 189 9.53 -10.29 4.11
C LEU A 189 9.46 -11.37 5.20
N ASP A 190 10.63 -11.83 5.69
CA ASP A 190 10.71 -12.83 6.75
C ASP A 190 12.04 -12.75 7.52
N GLY A 191 12.13 -13.49 8.64
CA GLY A 191 13.32 -13.55 9.48
C GLY A 191 13.25 -12.63 10.72
N LYS A 192 14.27 -12.73 11.57
CA LYS A 192 14.44 -11.90 12.80
C LYS A 192 15.90 -11.50 12.94
N PRO A 193 16.29 -10.26 12.60
CA PRO A 193 15.46 -9.19 12.03
C PRO A 193 14.94 -9.53 10.62
N ALA A 194 13.81 -8.92 10.25
CA ALA A 194 13.14 -9.19 8.98
C ALA A 194 13.97 -8.70 7.79
N ARG A 195 14.06 -9.53 6.77
CA ARG A 195 14.77 -9.24 5.52
C ARG A 195 13.88 -9.56 4.33
N LEU A 196 14.15 -8.93 3.21
CA LEU A 196 13.50 -9.26 1.96
C LEU A 196 14.10 -10.60 1.47
N GLN A 197 13.31 -11.68 1.57
CA GLN A 197 13.72 -13.04 1.18
C GLN A 197 13.45 -13.31 -0.30
N TRP A 198 12.49 -12.57 -0.87
CA TRP A 198 12.06 -12.74 -2.24
C TRP A 198 11.70 -11.41 -2.86
N ASP A 199 12.11 -11.22 -4.10
CA ASP A 199 11.81 -10.08 -4.94
C ASP A 199 11.79 -10.57 -6.40
N ASP A 200 10.59 -10.88 -6.93
CA ASP A 200 10.45 -11.41 -8.29
C ASP A 200 9.16 -10.95 -8.96
N SER A 201 9.13 -11.03 -10.29
CA SER A 201 7.95 -10.72 -11.10
C SER A 201 6.89 -11.82 -10.99
N VAL A 202 5.61 -11.45 -10.95
CA VAL A 202 4.47 -12.37 -11.05
C VAL A 202 4.37 -12.80 -12.51
N GLY A 203 5.18 -13.79 -12.91
CA GLY A 203 5.26 -14.23 -14.31
C GLY A 203 4.61 -15.59 -14.57
N GLU A 204 4.39 -16.41 -13.54
CA GLU A 204 3.85 -17.77 -13.70
C GLU A 204 2.58 -17.95 -12.87
N PRO A 205 1.49 -18.48 -13.49
CA PRO A 205 0.30 -18.88 -12.74
C PRO A 205 0.68 -19.92 -11.66
N GLY A 206 0.25 -19.68 -10.42
CA GLY A 206 0.53 -20.57 -9.29
C GLY A 206 1.76 -20.23 -8.47
N LEU A 207 2.63 -19.29 -8.89
CA LEU A 207 3.78 -18.83 -8.10
C LEU A 207 3.30 -18.21 -6.77
N VAL A 208 2.21 -17.48 -6.81
CA VAL A 208 1.57 -16.88 -5.63
C VAL A 208 1.16 -17.98 -4.65
N ASP A 209 0.53 -19.05 -5.13
CA ASP A 209 0.10 -20.20 -4.30
C ASP A 209 1.28 -20.94 -3.68
N VAL A 210 2.38 -21.10 -4.43
CA VAL A 210 3.61 -21.73 -3.92
C VAL A 210 4.22 -20.87 -2.80
N LEU A 211 4.28 -19.57 -2.97
CA LEU A 211 4.76 -18.65 -1.95
C LEU A 211 3.85 -18.63 -0.72
N LEU A 212 2.54 -18.64 -0.93
CA LEU A 212 1.56 -18.73 0.17
C LEU A 212 1.61 -20.08 0.88
N GLY A 213 1.85 -21.17 0.15
CA GLY A 213 2.06 -22.49 0.71
C GLY A 213 3.28 -22.51 1.65
N ARG A 214 4.40 -21.91 1.23
CA ARG A 214 5.59 -21.73 2.08
C ARG A 214 5.30 -20.85 3.30
N LEU A 215 4.52 -19.77 3.12
CA LEU A 215 4.06 -18.90 4.21
C LEU A 215 3.25 -19.63 5.28
N ARG A 216 2.48 -20.65 4.89
CA ARG A 216 1.64 -21.46 5.79
C ARG A 216 2.37 -22.65 6.39
N GLY A 217 3.67 -22.79 6.16
CA GLY A 217 4.46 -23.94 6.61
C GLY A 217 4.06 -25.27 5.93
N LEU A 218 3.38 -25.18 4.78
CA LEU A 218 3.09 -26.31 3.94
C LEU A 218 4.29 -26.50 3.02
N ASP A 219 5.20 -27.43 3.36
CA ASP A 219 6.24 -27.90 2.46
C ASP A 219 5.59 -28.52 1.22
N LEU A 220 5.49 -27.74 0.14
CA LEU A 220 5.11 -28.24 -1.18
C LEU A 220 6.33 -28.86 -1.90
N THR A 221 7.24 -29.50 -1.18
CA THR A 221 8.24 -30.38 -1.76
C THR A 221 7.66 -31.80 -1.79
N GLY A 222 6.76 -32.03 -2.72
CA GLY A 222 6.13 -33.31 -2.97
C GLY A 222 6.18 -33.64 -4.45
N SER A 223 7.19 -34.44 -4.83
CA SER A 223 7.36 -35.26 -6.04
C SER A 223 7.82 -34.56 -7.27
#